data_41209e5659516c4edc27af51c6294f16
#
_entry.id   41209e5659516c4edc27af51c6294f16
#
_cell.length_a   1.000
_cell.length_b   1.000
_cell.length_c   1.000
_cell.angle_alpha   90.00
_cell.angle_beta   90.00
_cell.angle_gamma   90.00
#
_symmetry.space_group_name_H-M   'P 1'
#
loop_
_entity.id
_entity.type
_entity.pdbx_description
1 polymer ?
#
loop_
_entity_poly.entity_id
_entity_poly.type
_entity_poly.pdbx_seq_one_letter_code
_entity_poly.pdbx_strand_id
1 'polypeptide(L)'
;KIFIHLRMTGCLLVAPKTYPKEKHTHVIISLDNNTELRYIDSRAFGKFWLIKNGESEETTGVTKLGLEPLKDEITPDYLKSKLKNKNVAIKTALLDQGVIAGIGNIYSDEILHKAKINPETKCNALNDNEWAILSSTIEDTLYFFVEKNNITKEEYLLGKGKKYKNTPFIRIYGHAGSTCPTCLAILESTRINGRSSVYCPKCQKKKAK
;
A
#
# COMPACT_ATOMS: atom_id res chain seq x y z
N LYS A 1 10.36 21.58 8.85
CA LYS A 1 9.52 20.45 8.47
C LYS A 1 10.12 19.15 8.99
N ILE A 2 9.27 18.24 9.43
CA ILE A 2 9.70 16.87 9.79
C ILE A 2 9.08 15.91 8.79
N PHE A 3 9.91 15.15 8.09
CA PHE A 3 9.47 14.04 7.23
C PHE A 3 9.69 12.73 7.96
N ILE A 4 8.70 11.84 7.90
CA ILE A 4 8.72 10.56 8.59
C ILE A 4 8.34 9.47 7.61
N HIS A 5 9.21 8.47 7.46
CA HIS A 5 8.89 7.25 6.72
C HIS A 5 8.68 6.12 7.71
N LEU A 6 7.45 5.66 7.85
CA LEU A 6 7.05 4.68 8.87
C LEU A 6 7.58 3.26 8.60
N ARG A 7 7.93 2.94 7.36
CA ARG A 7 8.32 1.59 6.92
C ARG A 7 7.20 0.58 7.20
N MET A 8 7.54 -0.61 7.71
CA MET A 8 6.60 -1.74 7.78
C MET A 8 5.78 -1.78 9.08
N THR A 9 6.37 -1.35 10.19
CA THR A 9 5.76 -1.49 11.53
C THR A 9 5.70 -0.19 12.31
N GLY A 10 6.19 0.89 11.73
CA GLY A 10 6.14 2.21 12.36
C GLY A 10 4.72 2.78 12.38
N CYS A 11 4.36 3.39 13.48
CA CYS A 11 3.14 4.17 13.60
C CYS A 11 3.36 5.44 14.40
N LEU A 12 2.50 6.42 14.19
CA LEU A 12 2.45 7.66 14.95
C LEU A 12 1.18 7.67 15.80
N LEU A 13 1.36 7.95 17.09
CA LEU A 13 0.26 8.05 18.04
C LEU A 13 0.28 9.43 18.69
N VAL A 14 -0.84 10.15 18.63
CA VAL A 14 -1.07 11.34 19.46
C VAL A 14 -1.83 10.90 20.71
N ALA A 15 -1.22 11.02 21.88
CA ALA A 15 -1.78 10.58 23.14
C ALA A 15 -1.60 11.64 24.25
N PRO A 16 -2.45 11.65 25.29
CA PRO A 16 -2.17 12.42 26.51
C PRO A 16 -0.83 12.02 27.13
N LYS A 17 -0.14 12.95 27.79
CA LYS A 17 1.13 12.65 28.49
C LYS A 17 0.99 11.56 29.55
N THR A 18 -0.21 11.44 30.13
CA THR A 18 -0.57 10.44 31.13
C THR A 18 -0.81 9.04 30.57
N TYR A 19 -0.99 8.91 29.24
CA TYR A 19 -1.20 7.59 28.62
C TYR A 19 0.10 6.76 28.75
N PRO A 20 0.01 5.48 29.13
CA PRO A 20 1.21 4.63 29.28
C PRO A 20 2.03 4.59 28.00
N LYS A 21 3.36 4.59 28.15
CA LYS A 21 4.28 4.46 27.01
C LYS A 21 4.23 3.04 26.47
N GLU A 22 3.96 2.93 25.17
CA GLU A 22 4.02 1.65 24.47
C GLU A 22 5.45 1.11 24.44
N LYS A 23 5.58 -0.22 24.49
CA LYS A 23 6.85 -0.89 24.18
C LYS A 23 7.27 -0.49 22.77
N HIS A 24 8.55 -0.27 22.53
CA HIS A 24 9.10 0.18 21.25
C HIS A 24 8.72 1.62 20.84
N THR A 25 8.39 2.49 21.79
CA THR A 25 8.35 3.93 21.57
C THR A 25 9.77 4.48 21.47
N HIS A 26 10.14 5.02 20.31
CA HIS A 26 11.51 5.49 20.04
C HIS A 26 11.64 7.01 20.03
N VAL A 27 10.62 7.74 19.63
CA VAL A 27 10.61 9.20 19.58
C VAL A 27 9.35 9.72 20.25
N ILE A 28 9.51 10.75 21.07
CA ILE A 28 8.40 11.48 21.71
C ILE A 28 8.60 12.96 21.44
N ILE A 29 7.60 13.59 20.86
CA ILE A 29 7.55 15.03 20.63
C ILE A 29 6.42 15.59 21.48
N SER A 30 6.72 16.44 22.43
CA SER A 30 5.73 17.12 23.24
C SER A 30 5.02 18.20 22.41
N LEU A 31 3.71 18.26 22.52
CA LEU A 31 2.87 19.25 21.87
C LEU A 31 2.36 20.28 22.91
N ASP A 32 1.93 21.43 22.44
CA ASP A 32 1.49 22.58 23.25
C ASP A 32 0.16 22.34 23.99
N ASN A 33 -0.66 21.41 23.47
CA ASN A 33 -1.96 21.04 24.04
C ASN A 33 -1.91 19.93 25.10
N ASN A 34 -0.77 19.76 25.77
CA ASN A 34 -0.52 18.75 26.79
C ASN A 34 -0.64 17.29 26.30
N THR A 35 -0.44 17.07 24.99
CA THR A 35 -0.33 15.74 24.37
C THR A 35 1.10 15.49 23.89
N GLU A 36 1.33 14.29 23.41
CA GLU A 36 2.61 13.85 22.80
C GLU A 36 2.34 13.18 21.46
N LEU A 37 3.14 13.50 20.45
CA LEU A 37 3.27 12.67 19.25
C LEU A 37 4.36 11.63 19.51
N ARG A 38 3.98 10.37 19.51
CA ARG A 38 4.87 9.23 19.76
C ARG A 38 5.09 8.43 18.49
N TYR A 39 6.34 8.13 18.18
CA TYR A 39 6.69 7.17 17.15
C TYR A 39 7.00 5.82 17.78
N ILE A 40 6.25 4.80 17.34
CA ILE A 40 6.31 3.44 17.85
C ILE A 40 6.67 2.52 16.68
N ASP A 41 7.73 1.69 16.82
CA ASP A 41 8.16 0.79 15.74
C ASP A 41 8.87 -0.44 16.30
N SER A 42 8.22 -1.60 16.23
CA SER A 42 8.78 -2.86 16.77
C SER A 42 10.03 -3.32 16.03
N ARG A 43 10.27 -2.88 14.80
CA ARG A 43 11.44 -3.25 13.98
C ARG A 43 12.48 -2.15 13.87
N ALA A 44 12.16 -0.93 14.30
CA ALA A 44 13.02 0.24 14.27
C ALA A 44 13.61 0.56 12.88
N PHE A 45 12.81 0.38 11.81
CA PHE A 45 13.22 0.64 10.43
C PHE A 45 12.79 2.01 9.90
N GLY A 46 11.95 2.72 10.65
CA GLY A 46 11.49 4.05 10.26
C GLY A 46 12.63 5.06 10.19
N LYS A 47 12.39 6.14 9.46
CA LYS A 47 13.36 7.21 9.26
C LYS A 47 12.72 8.55 9.52
N PHE A 48 13.51 9.47 10.06
CA PHE A 48 13.14 10.85 10.32
C PHE A 48 14.14 11.77 9.61
N TRP A 49 13.62 12.82 8.99
CA TRP A 49 14.42 13.91 8.44
C TRP A 49 13.89 15.23 8.99
N LEU A 50 14.78 16.06 9.48
CA LEU A 50 14.51 17.43 9.85
C LEU A 50 15.06 18.33 8.75
N ILE A 51 14.17 18.98 8.01
CA ILE A 51 14.51 19.89 6.91
C ILE A 51 14.10 21.31 7.31
N LYS A 52 15.04 22.24 7.25
CA LYS A 52 14.75 23.66 7.51
C LYS A 52 13.91 24.24 6.37
N ASN A 53 13.21 25.32 6.66
CA ASN A 53 12.45 26.01 5.61
C ASN A 53 13.42 26.55 4.55
N GLY A 54 13.13 26.25 3.28
CA GLY A 54 13.98 26.63 2.14
C GLY A 54 15.07 25.62 1.76
N GLU A 55 15.33 24.60 2.57
CA GLU A 55 16.27 23.53 2.21
C GLU A 55 15.61 22.46 1.29
N SER A 56 16.43 21.77 0.50
CA SER A 56 15.98 20.72 -0.41
C SER A 56 15.40 19.50 0.32
N GLU A 57 14.29 18.98 -0.17
CA GLU A 57 13.61 17.78 0.34
C GLU A 57 14.04 16.49 -0.39
N GLU A 58 14.98 16.55 -1.32
CA GLU A 58 15.41 15.41 -2.15
C GLU A 58 15.90 14.21 -1.35
N THR A 59 16.59 14.46 -0.23
CA THR A 59 17.12 13.41 0.65
C THR A 59 16.03 12.56 1.29
N THR A 60 14.81 13.07 1.39
CA THR A 60 13.65 12.35 1.94
C THR A 60 13.08 11.34 0.96
N GLY A 61 13.31 11.55 -0.33
CA GLY A 61 12.73 10.79 -1.44
C GLY A 61 11.27 11.17 -1.78
N VAL A 62 10.66 12.13 -1.07
CA VAL A 62 9.27 12.54 -1.30
C VAL A 62 9.08 13.15 -2.69
N THR A 63 10.09 13.86 -3.21
CA THR A 63 10.07 14.48 -4.53
C THR A 63 10.08 13.48 -5.70
N LYS A 64 10.35 12.20 -5.42
CA LYS A 64 10.38 11.12 -6.41
C LYS A 64 9.11 10.27 -6.41
N LEU A 65 8.15 10.58 -5.56
CA LEU A 65 6.89 9.87 -5.52
C LEU A 65 6.03 10.20 -6.73
N GLY A 66 5.34 9.19 -7.25
CA GLY A 66 4.29 9.34 -8.26
C GLY A 66 2.99 9.85 -7.63
N LEU A 67 1.90 9.77 -8.40
CA LEU A 67 0.59 10.18 -7.92
C LEU A 67 0.15 9.34 -6.72
N GLU A 68 -0.53 9.98 -5.77
CA GLU A 68 -1.14 9.35 -4.61
C GLU A 68 -2.61 9.04 -4.91
N PRO A 69 -3.00 7.76 -5.07
CA PRO A 69 -4.40 7.40 -5.14
C PRO A 69 -5.17 7.98 -3.94
N LEU A 70 -6.44 8.34 -4.11
CA LEU A 70 -7.31 8.99 -3.13
C LEU A 70 -7.07 10.50 -2.93
N LYS A 71 -5.97 11.02 -3.43
CA LYS A 71 -5.66 12.46 -3.48
C LYS A 71 -5.60 12.94 -4.93
N ASP A 72 -4.95 12.15 -5.77
CA ASP A 72 -4.78 12.41 -7.19
C ASP A 72 -5.60 11.40 -7.99
N GLU A 73 -6.17 11.82 -9.11
CA GLU A 73 -6.89 10.93 -10.01
C GLU A 73 -5.91 10.05 -10.80
N ILE A 74 -6.02 8.74 -10.66
CA ILE A 74 -5.21 7.77 -11.39
C ILE A 74 -5.92 7.41 -12.70
N THR A 75 -5.79 8.24 -13.72
CA THR A 75 -6.46 7.99 -15.01
C THR A 75 -5.82 6.85 -15.81
N PRO A 76 -6.57 6.18 -16.71
CA PRO A 76 -6.00 5.20 -17.63
C PRO A 76 -4.87 5.78 -18.49
N ASP A 77 -4.99 7.04 -18.91
CA ASP A 77 -3.99 7.71 -19.73
C ASP A 77 -2.72 8.01 -18.95
N TYR A 78 -2.84 8.35 -17.66
CA TYR A 78 -1.68 8.46 -16.78
C TYR A 78 -0.92 7.13 -16.71
N LEU A 79 -1.62 6.02 -16.41
CA LEU A 79 -1.01 4.69 -16.33
C LEU A 79 -0.33 4.30 -17.65
N LYS A 80 -1.01 4.50 -18.78
CA LYS A 80 -0.45 4.25 -20.12
C LYS A 80 0.81 5.07 -20.37
N SER A 81 0.78 6.38 -20.05
CA SER A 81 1.92 7.26 -20.27
C SER A 81 3.18 6.80 -19.55
N LYS A 82 3.03 6.22 -18.35
CA LYS A 82 4.13 5.74 -17.51
C LYS A 82 4.57 4.32 -17.83
N LEU A 83 3.66 3.45 -18.29
CA LEU A 83 3.85 2.01 -18.23
C LEU A 83 3.71 1.28 -19.56
N LYS A 84 2.97 1.77 -20.56
CA LYS A 84 2.63 1.02 -21.78
C LYS A 84 3.84 0.53 -22.60
N ASN A 85 4.98 1.19 -22.47
CA ASN A 85 6.21 0.81 -23.16
C ASN A 85 7.15 -0.03 -22.30
N LYS A 86 6.80 -0.30 -21.03
CA LYS A 86 7.64 -1.05 -20.10
C LYS A 86 7.42 -2.55 -20.25
N ASN A 87 8.50 -3.29 -20.49
CA ASN A 87 8.50 -4.76 -20.52
C ASN A 87 8.74 -5.35 -19.11
N VAL A 88 7.99 -4.87 -18.12
CA VAL A 88 8.02 -5.38 -16.74
C VAL A 88 6.65 -5.94 -16.36
N ALA A 89 6.62 -6.85 -15.40
CA ALA A 89 5.35 -7.37 -14.88
C ALA A 89 4.52 -6.23 -14.27
N ILE A 90 3.21 -6.24 -14.50
CA ILE A 90 2.29 -5.22 -13.99
C ILE A 90 2.36 -5.09 -12.45
N LYS A 91 2.54 -6.19 -11.74
CA LYS A 91 2.74 -6.14 -10.30
C LYS A 91 3.99 -5.34 -9.92
N THR A 92 5.11 -5.53 -10.63
CA THR A 92 6.34 -4.76 -10.38
C THR A 92 6.11 -3.26 -10.60
N ALA A 93 5.35 -2.90 -11.63
CA ALA A 93 5.01 -1.52 -11.93
C ALA A 93 4.11 -0.88 -10.86
N LEU A 94 3.12 -1.62 -10.33
CA LEU A 94 2.27 -1.15 -9.23
C LEU A 94 3.02 -0.94 -7.91
N LEU A 95 4.13 -1.63 -7.72
CA LEU A 95 4.99 -1.49 -6.53
C LEU A 95 6.02 -0.36 -6.66
N ASP A 96 6.14 0.24 -7.84
CA ASP A 96 7.04 1.37 -8.09
C ASP A 96 6.40 2.66 -7.55
N GLN A 97 6.88 3.11 -6.39
CA GLN A 97 6.37 4.32 -5.73
C GLN A 97 6.60 5.59 -6.56
N GLY A 98 7.48 5.57 -7.54
CA GLY A 98 7.66 6.66 -8.51
C GLY A 98 6.59 6.69 -9.61
N VAL A 99 5.77 5.63 -9.71
CA VAL A 99 4.60 5.59 -10.60
C VAL A 99 3.34 5.85 -9.81
N ILE A 100 3.07 5.05 -8.77
CA ILE A 100 1.92 5.20 -7.89
C ILE A 100 2.40 5.06 -6.45
N ALA A 101 2.26 6.12 -5.67
CA ALA A 101 2.61 6.09 -4.27
C ALA A 101 1.54 5.36 -3.43
N GLY A 102 1.98 4.61 -2.41
CA GLY A 102 1.09 4.00 -1.42
C GLY A 102 0.64 2.56 -1.71
N ILE A 103 0.85 2.01 -2.91
CA ILE A 103 0.53 0.61 -3.20
C ILE A 103 1.67 -0.29 -2.73
N GLY A 104 1.36 -1.21 -1.81
CA GLY A 104 2.27 -2.24 -1.33
C GLY A 104 1.92 -3.65 -1.84
N ASN A 105 2.64 -4.66 -1.33
CA ASN A 105 2.51 -6.04 -1.79
C ASN A 105 1.10 -6.61 -1.57
N ILE A 106 0.45 -6.26 -0.47
CA ILE A 106 -0.91 -6.70 -0.15
C ILE A 106 -1.89 -6.16 -1.19
N TYR A 107 -1.96 -4.84 -1.30
CA TYR A 107 -2.96 -4.22 -2.17
C TYR A 107 -2.69 -4.45 -3.65
N SER A 108 -1.45 -4.66 -4.07
CA SER A 108 -1.18 -5.02 -5.47
C SER A 108 -1.79 -6.36 -5.87
N ASP A 109 -1.82 -7.38 -4.98
CA ASP A 109 -2.47 -8.65 -5.27
C ASP A 109 -4.01 -8.50 -5.28
N GLU A 110 -4.59 -7.77 -4.32
CA GLU A 110 -6.03 -7.52 -4.24
C GLU A 110 -6.54 -6.75 -5.48
N ILE A 111 -5.82 -5.68 -5.88
CA ILE A 111 -6.12 -4.88 -7.08
C ILE A 111 -6.08 -5.76 -8.33
N LEU A 112 -5.01 -6.50 -8.53
CA LEU A 112 -4.84 -7.33 -9.73
C LEU A 112 -5.86 -8.46 -9.81
N HIS A 113 -6.25 -9.05 -8.68
CA HIS A 113 -7.32 -10.02 -8.66
C HIS A 113 -8.68 -9.40 -9.01
N LYS A 114 -9.03 -8.26 -8.42
CA LYS A 114 -10.27 -7.55 -8.72
C LYS A 114 -10.33 -7.11 -10.18
N ALA A 115 -9.20 -6.65 -10.74
CA ALA A 115 -9.06 -6.29 -12.15
C ALA A 115 -9.00 -7.50 -13.10
N LYS A 116 -8.89 -8.73 -12.60
CA LYS A 116 -8.70 -9.98 -13.36
C LYS A 116 -7.45 -9.96 -14.26
N ILE A 117 -6.41 -9.25 -13.84
CA ILE A 117 -5.13 -9.18 -14.55
C ILE A 117 -4.11 -10.07 -13.88
N ASN A 118 -3.47 -10.97 -14.63
CA ASN A 118 -2.41 -11.81 -14.09
C ASN A 118 -1.21 -10.96 -13.66
N PRO A 119 -0.65 -11.16 -12.45
CA PRO A 119 0.43 -10.31 -11.92
C PRO A 119 1.73 -10.35 -12.74
N GLU A 120 1.95 -11.40 -13.53
CA GLU A 120 3.10 -11.54 -14.43
C GLU A 120 2.88 -10.90 -15.81
N THR A 121 1.66 -10.46 -16.13
CA THR A 121 1.37 -9.77 -17.39
C THR A 121 2.29 -8.57 -17.56
N LYS A 122 2.93 -8.47 -18.72
CA LYS A 122 3.78 -7.33 -19.03
C LYS A 122 2.95 -6.06 -19.26
N CYS A 123 3.43 -4.92 -18.79
CA CYS A 123 2.72 -3.65 -18.94
C CYS A 123 2.39 -3.36 -20.42
N ASN A 124 3.35 -3.60 -21.33
CA ASN A 124 3.16 -3.41 -22.77
C ASN A 124 2.21 -4.42 -23.45
N ALA A 125 1.74 -5.42 -22.72
CA ALA A 125 0.75 -6.38 -23.21
C ALA A 125 -0.70 -6.03 -22.79
N LEU A 126 -0.89 -4.99 -21.96
CA LEU A 126 -2.22 -4.56 -21.54
C LEU A 126 -2.89 -3.76 -22.67
N ASN A 127 -4.16 -4.07 -22.90
CA ASN A 127 -5.02 -3.32 -23.82
C ASN A 127 -5.73 -2.14 -23.11
N ASP A 128 -6.42 -1.29 -23.88
CA ASP A 128 -7.07 -0.10 -23.36
C ASP A 128 -8.16 -0.38 -22.32
N ASN A 129 -8.93 -1.44 -22.51
CA ASN A 129 -9.93 -1.86 -21.53
C ASN A 129 -9.32 -2.31 -20.21
N GLU A 130 -8.19 -3.03 -20.26
CA GLU A 130 -7.48 -3.45 -19.05
C GLU A 130 -6.87 -2.27 -18.29
N TRP A 131 -6.38 -1.24 -19.01
CA TRP A 131 -5.91 -0.01 -18.37
C TRP A 131 -7.07 0.75 -17.69
N ALA A 132 -8.23 0.80 -18.31
CA ALA A 132 -9.42 1.43 -17.71
C ALA A 132 -9.88 0.67 -16.46
N ILE A 133 -9.97 -0.65 -16.52
CA ILE A 133 -10.33 -1.50 -15.38
C ILE A 133 -9.30 -1.37 -14.27
N LEU A 134 -8.00 -1.38 -14.58
CA LEU A 134 -6.95 -1.27 -13.59
C LEU A 134 -7.03 0.07 -12.84
N SER A 135 -7.20 1.16 -13.57
CA SER A 135 -7.34 2.51 -13.03
C SER A 135 -8.48 2.58 -11.99
N SER A 136 -9.70 2.25 -12.37
CA SER A 136 -10.85 2.28 -11.46
C SER A 136 -10.68 1.31 -10.27
N THR A 137 -10.09 0.15 -10.52
CA THR A 137 -9.88 -0.87 -9.47
C THR A 137 -8.87 -0.44 -8.42
N ILE A 138 -7.86 0.35 -8.79
CA ILE A 138 -6.87 0.90 -7.83
C ILE A 138 -7.60 1.76 -6.80
N GLU A 139 -8.34 2.75 -7.24
CA GLU A 139 -9.06 3.67 -6.34
C GLU A 139 -10.06 2.94 -5.47
N ASP A 140 -10.97 2.18 -6.09
CA ASP A 140 -11.99 1.42 -5.38
C ASP A 140 -11.43 0.49 -4.29
N THR A 141 -10.30 -0.19 -4.59
CA THR A 141 -9.69 -1.12 -3.64
C THR A 141 -9.10 -0.36 -2.47
N LEU A 142 -8.39 0.74 -2.72
CA LEU A 142 -7.77 1.51 -1.66
C LEU A 142 -8.80 2.21 -0.79
N TYR A 143 -9.87 2.79 -1.37
CA TYR A 143 -10.99 3.36 -0.61
C TYR A 143 -11.61 2.32 0.31
N PHE A 144 -11.92 1.14 -0.23
CA PHE A 144 -12.49 0.04 0.56
C PHE A 144 -11.60 -0.30 1.77
N PHE A 145 -10.30 -0.45 1.57
CA PHE A 145 -9.40 -0.81 2.68
C PHE A 145 -9.15 0.33 3.66
N VAL A 146 -9.17 1.58 3.22
CA VAL A 146 -9.12 2.74 4.13
C VAL A 146 -10.33 2.73 5.06
N GLU A 147 -11.55 2.56 4.51
CA GLU A 147 -12.76 2.47 5.32
C GLU A 147 -12.71 1.30 6.32
N LYS A 148 -12.28 0.11 5.88
CA LYS A 148 -12.21 -1.07 6.74
C LYS A 148 -11.12 -1.00 7.80
N ASN A 149 -10.11 -0.16 7.61
CA ASN A 149 -9.02 0.03 8.56
C ASN A 149 -9.16 1.30 9.40
N ASN A 150 -10.26 2.01 9.27
CA ASN A 150 -10.50 3.21 10.04
C ASN A 150 -10.69 2.87 11.55
N ILE A 151 -9.82 3.46 12.37
CA ILE A 151 -9.80 3.29 13.82
C ILE A 151 -9.80 4.68 14.44
N THR A 152 -10.75 4.94 15.35
CA THR A 152 -10.75 6.22 16.06
C THR A 152 -9.61 6.27 17.08
N LYS A 153 -9.24 7.49 17.49
CA LYS A 153 -8.24 7.70 18.54
C LYS A 153 -8.64 7.00 19.84
N GLU A 154 -9.91 7.10 20.21
CA GLU A 154 -10.49 6.49 21.41
C GLU A 154 -10.40 4.97 21.36
N GLU A 155 -10.76 4.36 20.23
CA GLU A 155 -10.60 2.92 20.02
C GLU A 155 -9.14 2.47 20.17
N TYR A 156 -8.19 3.25 19.60
CA TYR A 156 -6.78 2.93 19.71
C TYR A 156 -6.29 3.02 21.17
N LEU A 157 -6.65 4.07 21.88
CA LEU A 157 -6.27 4.28 23.28
C LEU A 157 -6.87 3.22 24.22
N LEU A 158 -8.01 2.62 23.84
CA LEU A 158 -8.62 1.48 24.55
C LEU A 158 -7.97 0.13 24.16
N GLY A 159 -6.88 0.15 23.44
CA GLY A 159 -6.17 -1.06 23.00
C GLY A 159 -6.80 -1.78 21.81
N LYS A 160 -7.90 -1.22 21.25
CA LYS A 160 -8.48 -1.67 19.98
C LYS A 160 -7.60 -1.16 18.84
N GLY A 161 -7.31 -1.98 17.85
CA GLY A 161 -6.58 -1.51 16.67
C GLY A 161 -5.07 -1.77 16.66
N LYS A 162 -4.55 -2.50 17.64
CA LYS A 162 -3.19 -3.06 17.56
C LYS A 162 -3.02 -4.07 16.42
N LYS A 163 -4.13 -4.59 15.88
CA LYS A 163 -4.18 -5.44 14.68
C LYS A 163 -4.92 -4.68 13.59
N TYR A 164 -4.40 -4.75 12.37
CA TYR A 164 -5.06 -4.16 11.21
C TYR A 164 -6.48 -4.70 11.06
N LYS A 165 -7.48 -3.85 11.07
CA LYS A 165 -8.90 -4.22 10.88
C LYS A 165 -9.20 -4.77 9.48
N ASN A 166 -8.33 -4.48 8.50
CA ASN A 166 -8.49 -4.95 7.12
C ASN A 166 -8.16 -6.44 6.92
N THR A 167 -7.46 -7.09 7.86
CA THR A 167 -7.04 -8.49 7.74
C THR A 167 -8.18 -9.44 7.36
N PRO A 168 -9.40 -9.37 7.95
CA PRO A 168 -10.51 -10.23 7.56
C PRO A 168 -11.05 -9.99 6.14
N PHE A 169 -10.71 -8.86 5.52
CA PHE A 169 -11.16 -8.46 4.19
C PHE A 169 -10.15 -8.75 3.08
N ILE A 170 -8.94 -9.16 3.43
CA ILE A 170 -7.92 -9.61 2.48
C ILE A 170 -8.38 -10.95 1.90
N ARG A 171 -8.52 -11.02 0.59
CA ARG A 171 -9.10 -12.15 -0.13
C ARG A 171 -8.07 -13.05 -0.77
N ILE A 172 -6.96 -12.48 -1.22
CA ILE A 172 -5.98 -13.14 -2.08
C ILE A 172 -4.61 -13.18 -1.42
N TYR A 173 -4.13 -12.05 -0.95
CA TYR A 173 -2.80 -11.97 -0.36
C TYR A 173 -2.69 -12.91 0.86
N GLY A 174 -1.68 -13.81 0.82
CA GLY A 174 -1.45 -14.78 1.89
C GLY A 174 -2.33 -16.03 1.84
N HIS A 175 -3.26 -16.16 0.87
CA HIS A 175 -4.21 -17.26 0.75
C HIS A 175 -3.85 -18.28 -0.35
N ALA A 176 -2.57 -18.44 -0.69
CA ALA A 176 -2.14 -19.47 -1.63
C ALA A 176 -2.58 -20.86 -1.15
N GLY A 177 -3.10 -21.68 -2.06
CA GLY A 177 -3.66 -23.01 -1.75
C GLY A 177 -5.12 -23.00 -1.27
N SER A 178 -5.69 -21.85 -0.95
CA SER A 178 -7.12 -21.70 -0.62
C SER A 178 -7.97 -21.54 -1.89
N THR A 179 -9.29 -21.60 -1.75
CA THR A 179 -10.23 -21.40 -2.85
C THR A 179 -10.39 -19.91 -3.20
N CYS A 180 -10.42 -19.62 -4.48
CA CYS A 180 -10.70 -18.28 -4.98
C CYS A 180 -12.13 -17.85 -4.59
N PRO A 181 -12.31 -16.67 -3.98
CA PRO A 181 -13.63 -16.19 -3.55
C PRO A 181 -14.57 -15.87 -4.72
N THR A 182 -14.05 -15.81 -5.95
CA THR A 182 -14.84 -15.46 -7.14
C THR A 182 -15.25 -16.70 -7.95
N CYS A 183 -14.36 -17.69 -8.10
CA CYS A 183 -14.62 -18.83 -9.04
C CYS A 183 -14.30 -20.20 -8.45
N LEU A 184 -13.95 -20.28 -7.16
CA LEU A 184 -13.65 -21.48 -6.38
C LEU A 184 -12.44 -22.31 -6.87
N ALA A 185 -11.71 -21.85 -7.88
CA ALA A 185 -10.43 -22.46 -8.27
C ALA A 185 -9.38 -22.26 -7.17
N ILE A 186 -8.41 -23.13 -7.10
CA ILE A 186 -7.32 -23.02 -6.12
C ILE A 186 -6.42 -21.82 -6.48
N LEU A 187 -6.12 -21.00 -5.49
CA LEU A 187 -5.20 -19.87 -5.62
C LEU A 187 -3.77 -20.37 -5.70
N GLU A 188 -3.03 -19.82 -6.63
CA GLU A 188 -1.61 -20.13 -6.84
C GLU A 188 -0.73 -18.99 -6.36
N SER A 189 0.54 -19.29 -6.10
CA SER A 189 1.55 -18.29 -5.79
C SER A 189 2.70 -18.34 -6.78
N THR A 190 3.28 -17.17 -7.02
CA THR A 190 4.50 -17.01 -7.83
C THR A 190 5.42 -16.01 -7.15
N ARG A 191 6.65 -15.88 -7.65
CA ARG A 191 7.62 -14.89 -7.19
C ARG A 191 7.94 -13.91 -8.30
N ILE A 192 7.64 -12.63 -8.08
CA ILE A 192 7.86 -11.56 -9.04
C ILE A 192 8.81 -10.54 -8.40
N ASN A 193 9.97 -10.37 -9.00
CA ASN A 193 11.00 -9.45 -8.52
C ASN A 193 11.29 -9.57 -7.01
N GLY A 194 11.47 -10.82 -6.55
CA GLY A 194 11.77 -11.15 -5.15
C GLY A 194 10.59 -11.10 -4.18
N ARG A 195 9.39 -10.67 -4.62
CA ARG A 195 8.19 -10.60 -3.79
C ARG A 195 7.21 -11.73 -4.12
N SER A 196 6.60 -12.31 -3.09
CA SER A 196 5.51 -13.26 -3.29
C SER A 196 4.29 -12.56 -3.89
N SER A 197 3.58 -13.24 -4.76
CA SER A 197 2.32 -12.82 -5.36
C SER A 197 1.36 -13.99 -5.36
N VAL A 198 0.14 -13.77 -4.92
CA VAL A 198 -0.93 -14.76 -4.98
C VAL A 198 -1.95 -14.33 -6.04
N TYR A 199 -2.44 -15.28 -6.83
CA TYR A 199 -3.39 -15.01 -7.90
C TYR A 199 -4.30 -16.22 -8.17
N CYS A 200 -5.40 -15.99 -8.86
CA CYS A 200 -6.29 -17.04 -9.33
C CYS A 200 -5.99 -17.40 -10.79
N PRO A 201 -5.56 -18.63 -11.11
CA PRO A 201 -5.21 -19.00 -12.48
C PRO A 201 -6.41 -18.99 -13.44
N LYS A 202 -7.63 -19.13 -12.92
CA LYS A 202 -8.87 -19.10 -13.71
C LYS A 202 -9.36 -17.67 -13.98
N CYS A 203 -9.35 -16.80 -12.95
CA CYS A 203 -9.80 -15.42 -13.09
C CYS A 203 -8.75 -14.53 -13.78
N GLN A 204 -7.47 -14.78 -13.52
CA GLN A 204 -6.33 -13.98 -13.96
C GLN A 204 -5.47 -14.81 -14.94
N LYS A 205 -6.04 -15.07 -16.12
CA LYS A 205 -5.36 -15.90 -17.14
C LYS A 205 -4.05 -15.27 -17.60
N LYS A 206 -3.02 -16.09 -17.76
CA LYS A 206 -1.79 -15.63 -18.42
C LYS A 206 -2.09 -15.30 -19.87
N LYS A 207 -1.60 -14.15 -20.34
CA LYS A 207 -1.62 -13.84 -21.76
C LYS A 207 -0.63 -14.72 -22.49
N ALA A 208 -1.02 -15.22 -23.64
CA ALA A 208 -0.09 -15.87 -24.56
C ALA A 208 1.03 -14.87 -24.89
N LYS A 209 2.25 -15.40 -25.04
CA LYS A 209 3.43 -14.60 -25.45
C LYS A 209 3.26 -14.15 -26.90
#